data_f54fbd801ee8d5404174ee3223c822e4
#
_entry.id   f54fbd801ee8d5404174ee3223c822e4
#
_cell.length_a   1.000
_cell.length_b   1.000
_cell.length_c   1.000
_cell.angle_alpha   90.00
_cell.angle_beta   90.00
_cell.angle_gamma   90.00
#
_symmetry.space_group_name_H-M   'P 1'
#
loop_
_entity.id
_entity.type
_entity.pdbx_description
1 polymer ?
#
loop_
_entity_poly.entity_id
_entity_poly.type
_entity_poly.pdbx_seq_one_letter_code
_entity_poly.pdbx_strand_id
1 'polypeptide(L)'
;MNGIPDLYAEESYLVGFAQDTLANDWRLAQVMEVKREFERYPNIEFIYTDGKGDTALQVLHIEELVNRGVDLLMVSPREKSALTDIITKVHNKNIPVVLLDRGIDGDGYTTFIHPDNRRIARAAAEYLLEVLNNRGHILMLVGVPGATPTIHRTDSFTEIMAPHPSITITPIVGNYLRADTMLALEELLEKGLAFDAIYAQSDSMAAGARMVLRKRGIDPGSIPIVGIDYIREAQQAIRDGDQSISFTYPTGGKEGANIANQILNGEEVPKEIILESIKVTRDNADMVPPIF
;
A
#
# COMPACT_ATOMS: atom_id res chain seq x y z
N MET A 1 -31.52 -17.76 47.41
CA MET A 1 -31.03 -16.59 46.66
C MET A 1 -30.71 -17.09 45.26
N ASN A 2 -31.63 -16.92 44.33
CA ASN A 2 -31.40 -17.33 42.93
C ASN A 2 -30.63 -16.21 42.25
N GLY A 3 -29.37 -16.49 41.92
CA GLY A 3 -28.58 -15.59 41.07
C GLY A 3 -29.25 -15.46 39.72
N ILE A 4 -29.57 -14.24 39.32
CA ILE A 4 -29.97 -13.90 37.95
C ILE A 4 -28.75 -14.24 37.10
N PRO A 5 -28.87 -15.11 36.04
CA PRO A 5 -27.77 -15.30 35.12
C PRO A 5 -27.48 -13.96 34.46
N ASP A 6 -26.20 -13.61 34.35
CA ASP A 6 -25.70 -12.47 33.60
C ASP A 6 -26.13 -12.61 32.13
N LEU A 7 -27.27 -12.02 31.77
CA LEU A 7 -27.93 -12.15 30.47
C LEU A 7 -27.31 -11.27 29.39
N TYR A 8 -26.15 -10.64 29.64
CA TYR A 8 -25.45 -9.76 28.71
C TYR A 8 -23.92 -9.93 28.80
N ALA A 9 -23.42 -11.16 28.70
CA ALA A 9 -22.05 -11.32 28.26
C ALA A 9 -22.00 -10.84 26.79
N GLU A 10 -21.47 -9.63 26.53
CA GLU A 10 -21.18 -9.23 25.16
C GLU A 10 -20.28 -10.31 24.54
N GLU A 11 -20.67 -10.83 23.37
CA GLU A 11 -19.85 -11.78 22.64
C GLU A 11 -18.48 -11.17 22.39
N SER A 12 -17.43 -11.86 22.80
CA SER A 12 -16.06 -11.41 22.56
C SER A 12 -15.53 -12.06 21.29
N TYR A 13 -14.90 -11.27 20.45
CA TYR A 13 -14.38 -11.70 19.16
C TYR A 13 -12.84 -11.58 19.12
N LEU A 14 -12.20 -12.51 18.40
CA LEU A 14 -10.78 -12.49 18.11
C LEU A 14 -10.58 -12.12 16.61
N VAL A 15 -9.97 -10.97 16.34
CA VAL A 15 -9.61 -10.53 14.99
C VAL A 15 -8.12 -10.69 14.77
N GLY A 16 -7.74 -11.44 13.72
CA GLY A 16 -6.36 -11.63 13.32
C GLY A 16 -5.99 -10.83 12.07
N PHE A 17 -4.82 -10.17 12.04
CA PHE A 17 -4.30 -9.52 10.86
C PHE A 17 -2.97 -10.13 10.42
N ALA A 18 -2.97 -10.80 9.26
CA ALA A 18 -1.76 -11.32 8.61
C ALA A 18 -1.17 -10.24 7.69
N GLN A 19 -0.21 -9.45 8.22
CA GLN A 19 0.51 -8.44 7.46
C GLN A 19 1.70 -9.06 6.72
N ASP A 20 2.00 -8.57 5.50
CA ASP A 20 3.12 -9.08 4.68
C ASP A 20 4.49 -8.68 5.26
N THR A 21 4.60 -7.48 5.80
CA THR A 21 5.83 -6.99 6.46
C THR A 21 5.52 -5.76 7.33
N LEU A 22 6.32 -5.55 8.37
CA LEU A 22 6.34 -4.32 9.18
C LEU A 22 7.60 -3.47 8.92
N ALA A 23 8.47 -3.89 8.00
CA ALA A 23 9.71 -3.16 7.67
C ALA A 23 9.48 -1.86 6.88
N ASN A 24 8.27 -1.66 6.32
CA ASN A 24 7.85 -0.45 5.64
C ASN A 24 7.00 0.40 6.59
N ASP A 25 7.30 1.70 6.69
CA ASP A 25 6.61 2.64 7.60
C ASP A 25 5.10 2.68 7.34
N TRP A 26 4.68 2.63 6.07
CA TRP A 26 3.27 2.63 5.68
C TRP A 26 2.54 1.34 6.17
N ARG A 27 3.20 0.18 6.09
CA ARG A 27 2.66 -1.10 6.57
C ARG A 27 2.50 -1.11 8.08
N LEU A 28 3.49 -0.58 8.79
CA LEU A 28 3.39 -0.42 10.24
C LEU A 28 2.24 0.54 10.61
N ALA A 29 2.12 1.67 9.90
CA ALA A 29 1.04 2.63 10.12
C ALA A 29 -0.34 1.98 9.91
N GLN A 30 -0.51 1.14 8.87
CA GLN A 30 -1.75 0.41 8.61
C GLN A 30 -2.16 -0.48 9.80
N VAL A 31 -1.25 -1.31 10.31
CA VAL A 31 -1.52 -2.20 11.46
C VAL A 31 -1.82 -1.39 12.73
N MET A 32 -1.05 -0.32 12.97
CA MET A 32 -1.26 0.53 14.15
C MET A 32 -2.57 1.32 14.09
N GLU A 33 -3.03 1.68 12.89
CA GLU A 33 -4.32 2.34 12.71
C GLU A 33 -5.48 1.36 12.99
N VAL A 34 -5.41 0.12 12.48
CA VAL A 34 -6.36 -0.97 12.82
C VAL A 34 -6.41 -1.16 14.33
N LYS A 35 -5.22 -1.33 14.96
CA LYS A 35 -5.13 -1.54 16.41
C LYS A 35 -5.79 -0.41 17.21
N ARG A 36 -5.48 0.85 16.85
CA ARG A 36 -6.03 2.03 17.54
C ARG A 36 -7.54 2.14 17.37
N GLU A 37 -8.06 1.80 16.21
CA GLU A 37 -9.51 1.86 15.98
C GLU A 37 -10.23 0.76 16.77
N PHE A 38 -9.65 -0.44 16.92
CA PHE A 38 -10.23 -1.50 17.75
C PHE A 38 -10.25 -1.18 19.26
N GLU A 39 -9.43 -0.24 19.75
CA GLU A 39 -9.54 0.24 21.13
C GLU A 39 -10.93 0.82 21.46
N ARG A 40 -11.72 1.17 20.44
CA ARG A 40 -13.11 1.65 20.59
C ARG A 40 -14.12 0.52 20.77
N TYR A 41 -13.73 -0.73 20.54
CA TYR A 41 -14.56 -1.93 20.57
C TYR A 41 -14.01 -2.91 21.63
N PRO A 42 -14.38 -2.74 22.91
CA PRO A 42 -13.76 -3.50 24.02
C PRO A 42 -14.03 -5.00 23.99
N ASN A 43 -15.02 -5.43 23.20
CA ASN A 43 -15.35 -6.84 22.96
C ASN A 43 -14.52 -7.47 21.81
N ILE A 44 -13.59 -6.74 21.19
CA ILE A 44 -12.72 -7.26 20.13
C ILE A 44 -11.27 -7.33 20.62
N GLU A 45 -10.73 -8.55 20.71
CA GLU A 45 -9.30 -8.77 20.85
C GLU A 45 -8.64 -8.74 19.48
N PHE A 46 -7.57 -7.94 19.33
CA PHE A 46 -6.84 -7.81 18.06
C PHE A 46 -5.42 -8.34 18.17
N ILE A 47 -5.07 -9.24 17.27
CA ILE A 47 -3.73 -9.79 17.11
C ILE A 47 -3.25 -9.63 15.68
N TYR A 48 -1.94 -9.49 15.50
CA TYR A 48 -1.35 -9.39 14.16
C TYR A 48 -0.03 -10.14 14.05
N THR A 49 0.36 -10.45 12.82
CA THR A 49 1.62 -11.12 12.49
C THR A 49 2.43 -10.29 11.50
N ASP A 50 3.73 -10.52 11.49
CA ASP A 50 4.68 -9.91 10.54
C ASP A 50 5.27 -11.00 9.64
N GLY A 51 4.85 -11.03 8.37
CA GLY A 51 5.35 -11.95 7.35
C GLY A 51 6.80 -11.68 6.92
N LYS A 52 7.43 -10.61 7.43
CA LYS A 52 8.84 -10.22 7.19
C LYS A 52 9.22 -10.17 5.70
N GLY A 53 8.24 -9.94 4.83
CA GLY A 53 8.45 -9.95 3.38
C GLY A 53 8.65 -11.34 2.79
N ASP A 54 8.22 -12.40 3.47
CA ASP A 54 8.25 -13.78 3.01
C ASP A 54 6.83 -14.31 2.82
N THR A 55 6.51 -14.70 1.58
CA THR A 55 5.18 -15.18 1.20
C THR A 55 4.83 -16.50 1.90
N ALA A 56 5.79 -17.42 2.06
CA ALA A 56 5.56 -18.69 2.73
C ALA A 56 5.30 -18.48 4.23
N LEU A 57 6.05 -17.56 4.86
CA LEU A 57 5.81 -17.20 6.25
C LEU A 57 4.44 -16.56 6.44
N GLN A 58 3.97 -15.72 5.51
CA GLN A 58 2.64 -15.13 5.58
C GLN A 58 1.55 -16.21 5.48
N VAL A 59 1.71 -17.24 4.62
CA VAL A 59 0.81 -18.39 4.55
C VAL A 59 0.74 -19.12 5.90
N LEU A 60 1.91 -19.41 6.51
CA LEU A 60 1.97 -20.07 7.83
C LEU A 60 1.27 -19.22 8.91
N HIS A 61 1.45 -17.92 8.90
CA HIS A 61 0.77 -17.01 9.84
C HIS A 61 -0.76 -16.99 9.65
N ILE A 62 -1.26 -17.06 8.42
CA ILE A 62 -2.70 -17.19 8.17
C ILE A 62 -3.21 -18.50 8.77
N GLU A 63 -2.52 -19.63 8.55
CA GLU A 63 -2.90 -20.92 9.14
C GLU A 63 -2.86 -20.88 10.68
N GLU A 64 -1.84 -20.24 11.27
CA GLU A 64 -1.72 -20.06 12.71
C GLU A 64 -2.89 -19.25 13.30
N LEU A 65 -3.24 -18.11 12.69
CA LEU A 65 -4.37 -17.29 13.11
C LEU A 65 -5.69 -18.07 13.07
N VAL A 66 -5.93 -18.82 11.98
CA VAL A 66 -7.10 -19.69 11.85
C VAL A 66 -7.12 -20.79 12.92
N ASN A 67 -5.98 -21.40 13.21
CA ASN A 67 -5.87 -22.43 14.25
C ASN A 67 -6.04 -21.85 15.67
N ARG A 68 -5.78 -20.56 15.88
CA ARG A 68 -6.09 -19.84 17.13
C ARG A 68 -7.57 -19.51 17.29
N GLY A 69 -8.37 -19.76 16.26
CA GLY A 69 -9.81 -19.57 16.29
C GLY A 69 -10.22 -18.11 16.09
N VAL A 70 -9.58 -17.39 15.15
CA VAL A 70 -10.02 -16.03 14.82
C VAL A 70 -11.44 -16.05 14.25
N ASP A 71 -12.28 -15.13 14.71
CA ASP A 71 -13.65 -14.94 14.23
C ASP A 71 -13.68 -14.16 12.91
N LEU A 72 -12.63 -13.38 12.64
CA LEU A 72 -12.44 -12.65 11.39
C LEU A 72 -10.94 -12.53 11.08
N LEU A 73 -10.60 -12.73 9.81
CA LEU A 73 -9.24 -12.57 9.30
C LEU A 73 -9.12 -11.30 8.46
N MET A 74 -8.18 -10.42 8.82
CA MET A 74 -7.71 -9.32 7.98
C MET A 74 -6.41 -9.74 7.29
N VAL A 75 -6.24 -9.40 6.01
CA VAL A 75 -5.02 -9.74 5.27
C VAL A 75 -4.63 -8.60 4.34
N SER A 76 -3.32 -8.30 4.29
CA SER A 76 -2.71 -7.55 3.19
C SER A 76 -1.75 -8.50 2.44
N PRO A 77 -2.20 -9.20 1.39
CA PRO A 77 -1.42 -10.25 0.75
C PRO A 77 -0.13 -9.71 0.12
N ARG A 78 1.01 -10.39 0.37
CA ARG A 78 2.27 -10.00 -0.26
C ARG A 78 2.22 -10.14 -1.78
N GLU A 79 1.77 -11.28 -2.24
CA GLU A 79 1.64 -11.62 -3.66
C GLU A 79 0.22 -12.12 -3.94
N LYS A 80 -0.39 -11.55 -4.98
CA LYS A 80 -1.78 -11.78 -5.34
C LYS A 80 -2.10 -13.27 -5.51
N SER A 81 -1.41 -13.93 -6.44
CA SER A 81 -1.74 -15.31 -6.82
C SER A 81 -1.30 -16.33 -5.77
N ALA A 82 -0.16 -16.09 -5.11
CA ALA A 82 0.38 -17.03 -4.13
C ALA A 82 -0.47 -17.15 -2.86
N LEU A 83 -1.19 -16.08 -2.47
CA LEU A 83 -2.04 -16.06 -1.28
C LEU A 83 -3.50 -16.40 -1.59
N THR A 84 -3.89 -16.51 -2.87
CA THR A 84 -5.29 -16.73 -3.28
C THR A 84 -5.87 -18.00 -2.67
N ASP A 85 -5.18 -19.12 -2.77
CA ASP A 85 -5.72 -20.42 -2.36
C ASP A 85 -5.95 -20.47 -0.84
N ILE A 86 -5.00 -20.02 -0.03
CA ILE A 86 -5.13 -20.07 1.43
C ILE A 86 -6.23 -19.12 1.92
N ILE A 87 -6.32 -17.90 1.36
CA ILE A 87 -7.33 -16.91 1.74
C ILE A 87 -8.74 -17.41 1.34
N THR A 88 -8.89 -17.91 0.12
CA THR A 88 -10.16 -18.49 -0.35
C THR A 88 -10.57 -19.70 0.52
N LYS A 89 -9.62 -20.55 0.93
CA LYS A 89 -9.87 -21.67 1.82
C LYS A 89 -10.37 -21.21 3.20
N VAL A 90 -9.83 -20.12 3.74
CA VAL A 90 -10.30 -19.53 5.01
C VAL A 90 -11.73 -19.00 4.86
N HIS A 91 -11.98 -18.22 3.82
CA HIS A 91 -13.31 -17.68 3.53
C HIS A 91 -14.36 -18.80 3.36
N ASN A 92 -14.02 -19.89 2.67
CA ASN A 92 -14.89 -21.04 2.48
C ASN A 92 -15.17 -21.85 3.76
N LYS A 93 -14.44 -21.59 4.85
CA LYS A 93 -14.73 -22.11 6.19
C LYS A 93 -15.70 -21.23 6.98
N ASN A 94 -16.34 -20.26 6.32
CA ASN A 94 -17.20 -19.24 6.92
C ASN A 94 -16.49 -18.32 7.93
N ILE A 95 -15.17 -18.12 7.79
CA ILE A 95 -14.44 -17.10 8.50
C ILE A 95 -14.41 -15.87 7.58
N PRO A 96 -15.04 -14.74 7.96
CA PRO A 96 -15.01 -13.53 7.16
C PRO A 96 -13.57 -13.06 6.91
N VAL A 97 -13.31 -12.61 5.68
CA VAL A 97 -12.00 -12.11 5.28
C VAL A 97 -12.11 -10.67 4.79
N VAL A 98 -11.36 -9.79 5.44
CA VAL A 98 -11.19 -8.38 5.05
C VAL A 98 -9.82 -8.22 4.39
N LEU A 99 -9.80 -7.90 3.10
CA LEU A 99 -8.56 -7.56 2.39
C LEU A 99 -8.29 -6.06 2.52
N LEU A 100 -7.07 -5.71 2.90
CA LEU A 100 -6.61 -4.31 3.01
C LEU A 100 -5.51 -4.04 2.00
N ASP A 101 -5.67 -2.97 1.20
CA ASP A 101 -4.69 -2.49 0.22
C ASP A 101 -4.42 -3.47 -0.94
N ARG A 102 -4.15 -4.74 -0.64
CA ARG A 102 -3.81 -5.75 -1.62
C ARG A 102 -4.91 -6.81 -1.73
N GLY A 103 -5.20 -7.20 -2.96
CA GLY A 103 -6.21 -8.22 -3.29
C GLY A 103 -5.61 -9.57 -3.65
N ILE A 104 -6.51 -10.51 -3.94
CA ILE A 104 -6.23 -11.86 -4.45
C ILE A 104 -6.85 -12.06 -5.84
N ASP A 105 -6.66 -13.22 -6.45
CA ASP A 105 -7.40 -13.63 -7.64
C ASP A 105 -8.80 -14.14 -7.23
N GLY A 106 -9.81 -13.81 -8.04
CA GLY A 106 -11.19 -14.19 -7.75
C GLY A 106 -11.85 -13.39 -6.63
N ASP A 107 -12.86 -13.97 -5.98
CA ASP A 107 -13.77 -13.32 -5.04
C ASP A 107 -13.87 -14.02 -3.66
N GLY A 108 -12.91 -14.88 -3.34
CA GLY A 108 -12.85 -15.66 -2.10
C GLY A 108 -12.53 -14.82 -0.84
N TYR A 109 -13.24 -13.72 -0.64
CA TYR A 109 -13.13 -12.82 0.52
C TYR A 109 -14.48 -12.15 0.81
N THR A 110 -14.64 -11.53 1.97
CA THR A 110 -15.86 -10.80 2.34
C THR A 110 -15.87 -9.41 1.75
N THR A 111 -14.82 -8.62 1.99
CA THR A 111 -14.68 -7.25 1.47
C THR A 111 -13.22 -6.92 1.14
N PHE A 112 -13.01 -6.01 0.19
CA PHE A 112 -11.70 -5.50 -0.19
C PHE A 112 -11.69 -3.97 -0.11
N ILE A 113 -10.79 -3.42 0.71
CA ILE A 113 -10.66 -1.99 0.98
C ILE A 113 -9.31 -1.51 0.45
N HIS A 114 -9.33 -0.61 -0.53
CA HIS A 114 -8.10 -0.13 -1.17
C HIS A 114 -8.31 1.21 -1.90
N PRO A 115 -7.25 2.00 -2.12
CA PRO A 115 -7.28 3.12 -3.06
C PRO A 115 -7.26 2.65 -4.51
N ASP A 116 -7.75 3.50 -5.43
CA ASP A 116 -7.70 3.22 -6.88
C ASP A 116 -6.29 3.42 -7.46
N ASN A 117 -5.49 2.36 -7.42
CA ASN A 117 -4.12 2.34 -7.94
C ASN A 117 -4.03 2.65 -9.44
N ARG A 118 -5.04 2.27 -10.24
CA ARG A 118 -5.06 2.54 -11.68
C ARG A 118 -5.26 4.01 -11.97
N ARG A 119 -6.19 4.65 -11.27
CA ARG A 119 -6.44 6.09 -11.37
C ARG A 119 -5.22 6.91 -10.95
N ILE A 120 -4.56 6.53 -9.85
CA ILE A 120 -3.34 7.18 -9.37
C ILE A 120 -2.23 7.09 -10.43
N ALA A 121 -1.98 5.89 -10.97
CA ALA A 121 -0.93 5.67 -11.95
C ALA A 121 -1.19 6.42 -13.27
N ARG A 122 -2.43 6.49 -13.73
CA ARG A 122 -2.83 7.29 -14.91
C ARG A 122 -2.55 8.77 -14.67
N ALA A 123 -2.95 9.32 -13.53
CA ALA A 123 -2.70 10.72 -13.20
C ALA A 123 -1.19 11.02 -13.05
N ALA A 124 -0.39 10.08 -12.58
CA ALA A 124 1.07 10.18 -12.52
C ALA A 124 1.68 10.20 -13.94
N ALA A 125 1.19 9.34 -14.83
CA ALA A 125 1.64 9.27 -16.21
C ALA A 125 1.30 10.57 -16.98
N GLU A 126 0.07 11.05 -16.89
CA GLU A 126 -0.40 12.29 -17.51
C GLU A 126 0.46 13.49 -17.05
N TYR A 127 0.76 13.57 -15.75
CA TYR A 127 1.64 14.62 -15.23
C TYR A 127 3.05 14.56 -15.84
N LEU A 128 3.66 13.36 -15.93
CA LEU A 128 4.99 13.22 -16.50
C LEU A 128 5.01 13.49 -18.01
N LEU A 129 3.97 13.11 -18.75
CA LEU A 129 3.84 13.48 -20.18
C LEU A 129 3.82 14.98 -20.37
N GLU A 130 3.07 15.70 -19.53
CA GLU A 130 2.98 17.16 -19.58
C GLU A 130 4.34 17.81 -19.33
N VAL A 131 5.00 17.50 -18.22
CA VAL A 131 6.27 18.15 -17.82
C VAL A 131 7.44 17.77 -18.72
N LEU A 132 7.42 16.58 -19.32
CA LEU A 132 8.42 16.12 -20.29
C LEU A 132 8.12 16.52 -21.75
N ASN A 133 7.01 17.21 -22.02
CA ASN A 133 6.58 17.53 -23.39
C ASN A 133 6.55 16.26 -24.28
N ASN A 134 6.03 15.15 -23.75
CA ASN A 134 5.87 13.84 -24.41
C ASN A 134 7.17 13.21 -24.94
N ARG A 135 8.33 13.51 -24.37
CA ARG A 135 9.61 12.91 -24.75
C ARG A 135 10.57 12.84 -23.56
N GLY A 136 11.34 11.78 -23.47
CA GLY A 136 12.36 11.61 -22.43
C GLY A 136 12.43 10.18 -21.92
N HIS A 137 13.29 9.98 -20.95
CA HIS A 137 13.53 8.70 -20.30
C HIS A 137 13.04 8.75 -18.86
N ILE A 138 12.09 7.89 -18.51
CA ILE A 138 11.51 7.79 -17.19
C ILE A 138 12.11 6.58 -16.46
N LEU A 139 12.69 6.82 -15.30
CA LEU A 139 13.04 5.75 -14.36
C LEU A 139 11.79 5.39 -13.55
N MET A 140 11.34 4.15 -13.64
CA MET A 140 10.21 3.65 -12.85
C MET A 140 10.69 2.81 -11.68
N LEU A 141 10.49 3.31 -10.46
CA LEU A 141 10.78 2.58 -9.22
C LEU A 141 9.58 1.69 -8.87
N VAL A 142 9.78 0.39 -9.04
CA VAL A 142 8.72 -0.63 -8.96
C VAL A 142 8.63 -1.19 -7.54
N GLY A 143 7.42 -1.34 -7.04
CA GLY A 143 7.15 -1.95 -5.74
C GLY A 143 7.43 -3.46 -5.70
N VAL A 144 6.80 -4.17 -4.75
CA VAL A 144 6.92 -5.63 -4.62
C VAL A 144 6.30 -6.31 -5.84
N PRO A 145 7.06 -7.09 -6.63
CA PRO A 145 6.52 -7.84 -7.75
C PRO A 145 5.39 -8.79 -7.29
N GLY A 146 4.33 -8.91 -8.09
CA GLY A 146 3.18 -9.76 -7.77
C GLY A 146 2.15 -9.15 -6.80
N ALA A 147 2.46 -8.02 -6.16
CA ALA A 147 1.48 -7.27 -5.35
C ALA A 147 0.50 -6.49 -6.26
N THR A 148 -0.80 -6.49 -5.92
CA THR A 148 -1.82 -5.81 -6.73
C THR A 148 -1.56 -4.33 -6.97
N PRO A 149 -1.12 -3.50 -5.98
CA PRO A 149 -0.74 -2.12 -6.25
C PRO A 149 0.37 -2.00 -7.29
N THR A 150 1.42 -2.84 -7.20
CA THR A 150 2.53 -2.84 -8.16
C THR A 150 2.05 -3.16 -9.56
N ILE A 151 1.22 -4.21 -9.73
CA ILE A 151 0.65 -4.60 -11.01
C ILE A 151 -0.18 -3.45 -11.58
N HIS A 152 -1.15 -2.93 -10.82
CA HIS A 152 -2.05 -1.88 -11.29
C HIS A 152 -1.33 -0.57 -11.61
N ARG A 153 -0.33 -0.19 -10.76
CA ARG A 153 0.48 1.03 -10.99
C ARG A 153 1.36 0.90 -12.22
N THR A 154 1.97 -0.27 -12.43
CA THR A 154 2.82 -0.53 -13.60
C THR A 154 2.01 -0.57 -14.88
N ASP A 155 0.95 -1.38 -14.91
CA ASP A 155 0.14 -1.60 -16.12
C ASP A 155 -0.50 -0.29 -16.59
N SER A 156 -1.17 0.44 -15.67
CA SER A 156 -1.89 1.65 -16.04
C SER A 156 -0.95 2.81 -16.43
N PHE A 157 0.23 2.89 -15.79
CA PHE A 157 1.26 3.85 -16.19
C PHE A 157 1.79 3.54 -17.60
N THR A 158 2.13 2.29 -17.85
CA THR A 158 2.65 1.83 -19.15
C THR A 158 1.61 1.96 -20.27
N GLU A 159 0.33 1.67 -19.96
CA GLU A 159 -0.78 1.84 -20.90
C GLU A 159 -0.89 3.29 -21.41
N ILE A 160 -0.79 4.28 -20.51
CA ILE A 160 -0.82 5.70 -20.87
C ILE A 160 0.43 6.12 -21.67
N MET A 161 1.59 5.55 -21.34
CA MET A 161 2.84 5.87 -22.04
C MET A 161 2.96 5.23 -23.42
N ALA A 162 2.28 4.12 -23.67
CA ALA A 162 2.41 3.33 -24.92
C ALA A 162 2.19 4.12 -26.23
N PRO A 163 1.24 5.10 -26.31
CA PRO A 163 1.05 5.92 -27.52
C PRO A 163 2.17 6.96 -27.75
N HIS A 164 3.14 7.11 -26.84
CA HIS A 164 4.17 8.14 -26.87
C HIS A 164 5.56 7.55 -27.19
N PRO A 165 5.92 7.29 -28.47
CA PRO A 165 7.14 6.55 -28.83
C PRO A 165 8.44 7.29 -28.47
N SER A 166 8.37 8.59 -28.17
CA SER A 166 9.52 9.37 -27.69
C SER A 166 9.72 9.29 -26.18
N ILE A 167 8.86 8.56 -25.46
CA ILE A 167 9.05 8.21 -24.05
C ILE A 167 9.67 6.80 -23.96
N THR A 168 10.70 6.67 -23.17
CA THR A 168 11.26 5.37 -22.78
C THR A 168 11.17 5.16 -21.29
N ILE A 169 11.02 3.93 -20.84
CA ILE A 169 10.86 3.58 -19.41
C ILE A 169 11.90 2.52 -19.05
N THR A 170 12.66 2.76 -17.99
CA THR A 170 13.50 1.74 -17.35
C THR A 170 12.93 1.41 -15.97
N PRO A 171 12.39 0.20 -15.76
CA PRO A 171 11.96 -0.23 -14.45
C PRO A 171 13.13 -0.74 -13.60
N ILE A 172 13.17 -0.40 -12.31
CA ILE A 172 14.00 -1.03 -11.29
C ILE A 172 13.15 -1.39 -10.07
N VAL A 173 13.42 -2.56 -9.48
CA VAL A 173 12.65 -3.05 -8.34
C VAL A 173 13.22 -2.46 -7.05
N GLY A 174 12.38 -1.75 -6.30
CA GLY A 174 12.72 -1.14 -5.01
C GLY A 174 11.88 -1.70 -3.85
N ASN A 175 10.98 -2.67 -4.10
CA ASN A 175 10.21 -3.41 -3.07
C ASN A 175 9.46 -2.53 -2.05
N TYR A 176 9.14 -1.28 -2.40
CA TYR A 176 8.61 -0.25 -1.49
C TYR A 176 9.57 0.14 -0.34
N LEU A 177 10.87 -0.17 -0.48
CA LEU A 177 11.91 0.10 0.52
C LEU A 177 12.93 1.14 0.03
N ARG A 178 13.32 2.06 0.94
CA ARG A 178 14.39 3.04 0.66
C ARG A 178 15.70 2.34 0.31
N ALA A 179 16.11 1.36 1.13
CA ALA A 179 17.40 0.69 0.98
C ALA A 179 17.53 -0.04 -0.36
N ASP A 180 16.51 -0.83 -0.73
CA ASP A 180 16.50 -1.57 -1.99
C ASP A 180 16.56 -0.63 -3.20
N THR A 181 15.80 0.47 -3.13
CA THR A 181 15.83 1.52 -4.17
C THR A 181 17.21 2.17 -4.27
N MET A 182 17.83 2.48 -3.14
CA MET A 182 19.17 3.08 -3.14
C MET A 182 20.20 2.17 -3.80
N LEU A 183 20.20 0.88 -3.46
CA LEU A 183 21.12 -0.10 -4.04
C LEU A 183 20.89 -0.24 -5.55
N ALA A 184 19.64 -0.45 -5.99
CA ALA A 184 19.32 -0.63 -7.39
C ALA A 184 19.61 0.63 -8.24
N LEU A 185 19.36 1.83 -7.69
CA LEU A 185 19.65 3.09 -8.39
C LEU A 185 21.14 3.37 -8.45
N GLU A 186 21.92 3.09 -7.40
CA GLU A 186 23.38 3.25 -7.43
C GLU A 186 24.01 2.37 -8.52
N GLU A 187 23.60 1.09 -8.60
CA GLU A 187 24.04 0.17 -9.65
C GLU A 187 23.72 0.68 -11.06
N LEU A 188 22.52 1.24 -11.23
CA LEU A 188 22.07 1.76 -12.51
C LEU A 188 22.90 2.99 -12.95
N LEU A 189 23.16 3.92 -12.03
CA LEU A 189 23.97 5.11 -12.29
C LEU A 189 25.44 4.77 -12.54
N GLU A 190 25.99 3.72 -11.94
CA GLU A 190 27.34 3.21 -12.23
C GLU A 190 27.46 2.69 -13.66
N LYS A 191 26.37 2.17 -14.23
CA LYS A 191 26.30 1.75 -15.63
C LYS A 191 26.11 2.92 -16.61
N GLY A 192 26.04 4.16 -16.11
CA GLY A 192 25.96 5.38 -16.91
C GLY A 192 24.57 5.66 -17.47
N LEU A 193 23.51 5.07 -16.93
CA LEU A 193 22.14 5.38 -17.36
C LEU A 193 21.77 6.79 -16.96
N ALA A 194 21.30 7.59 -17.92
CA ALA A 194 20.68 8.89 -17.71
C ALA A 194 19.16 8.75 -17.83
N PHE A 195 18.43 9.57 -17.08
CA PHE A 195 16.98 9.67 -17.12
C PHE A 195 16.52 11.11 -16.88
N ASP A 196 15.34 11.45 -17.36
CA ASP A 196 14.79 12.80 -17.34
C ASP A 196 13.72 12.97 -16.25
N ALA A 197 13.15 11.87 -15.73
CA ALA A 197 12.15 11.88 -14.66
C ALA A 197 12.15 10.57 -13.87
N ILE A 198 11.55 10.61 -12.68
CA ILE A 198 11.32 9.43 -11.82
C ILE A 198 9.83 9.27 -11.56
N TYR A 199 9.29 8.08 -11.85
CA TYR A 199 8.02 7.60 -11.33
C TYR A 199 8.28 6.59 -10.22
N ALA A 200 8.08 6.99 -8.98
CA ALA A 200 8.21 6.11 -7.83
C ALA A 200 6.84 5.59 -7.39
N GLN A 201 6.68 4.28 -7.34
CA GLN A 201 5.44 3.66 -6.87
C GLN A 201 5.26 3.76 -5.34
N SER A 202 6.17 4.44 -4.62
CA SER A 202 5.96 4.91 -3.26
C SER A 202 6.90 6.07 -2.92
N ASP A 203 6.51 6.89 -1.95
CA ASP A 203 7.34 7.99 -1.45
C ASP A 203 8.57 7.50 -0.67
N SER A 204 8.50 6.33 -0.04
CA SER A 204 9.69 5.70 0.55
C SER A 204 10.76 5.41 -0.50
N MET A 205 10.37 4.93 -1.69
CA MET A 205 11.30 4.73 -2.81
C MET A 205 11.75 6.06 -3.41
N ALA A 206 10.86 7.04 -3.55
CA ALA A 206 11.24 8.41 -3.98
C ALA A 206 12.27 9.04 -3.04
N ALA A 207 12.12 8.84 -1.72
CA ALA A 207 13.11 9.29 -0.72
C ALA A 207 14.47 8.63 -0.93
N GLY A 208 14.49 7.30 -1.14
CA GLY A 208 15.72 6.58 -1.48
C GLY A 208 16.40 7.13 -2.73
N ALA A 209 15.63 7.43 -3.78
CA ALA A 209 16.15 8.02 -5.01
C ALA A 209 16.75 9.42 -4.77
N ARG A 210 16.04 10.30 -4.05
CA ARG A 210 16.56 11.64 -3.70
C ARG A 210 17.87 11.56 -2.91
N MET A 211 18.01 10.59 -2.00
CA MET A 211 19.27 10.38 -1.25
C MET A 211 20.43 10.01 -2.16
N VAL A 212 20.22 9.09 -3.11
CA VAL A 212 21.24 8.68 -4.09
C VAL A 212 21.62 9.83 -5.02
N LEU A 213 20.64 10.57 -5.54
CA LEU A 213 20.89 11.75 -6.39
C LEU A 213 21.80 12.77 -5.68
N ARG A 214 21.44 13.14 -4.43
CA ARG A 214 22.28 14.06 -3.64
C ARG A 214 23.69 13.53 -3.38
N LYS A 215 23.82 12.24 -3.05
CA LYS A 215 25.15 11.60 -2.88
C LYS A 215 26.01 11.68 -4.14
N ARG A 216 25.39 11.67 -5.32
CA ARG A 216 26.05 11.80 -6.63
C ARG A 216 26.20 13.26 -7.07
N GLY A 217 25.85 14.25 -6.25
CA GLY A 217 25.92 15.66 -6.59
C GLY A 217 24.85 16.14 -7.58
N ILE A 218 23.79 15.36 -7.75
CA ILE A 218 22.64 15.72 -8.60
C ILE A 218 21.57 16.34 -7.70
N ASP A 219 21.11 17.53 -8.04
CA ASP A 219 20.00 18.18 -7.37
C ASP A 219 18.67 17.47 -7.69
N PRO A 220 17.98 16.89 -6.69
CA PRO A 220 16.69 16.24 -6.94
C PRO A 220 15.64 17.17 -7.54
N GLY A 221 15.68 18.47 -7.21
CA GLY A 221 14.78 19.49 -7.77
C GLY A 221 14.96 19.73 -9.27
N SER A 222 16.08 19.30 -9.86
CA SER A 222 16.31 19.38 -11.30
C SER A 222 15.62 18.29 -12.12
N ILE A 223 15.02 17.27 -11.47
CA ILE A 223 14.42 16.11 -12.09
C ILE A 223 12.96 15.98 -11.59
N PRO A 224 11.94 15.94 -12.46
CA PRO A 224 10.57 15.64 -12.03
C PRO A 224 10.49 14.28 -11.32
N ILE A 225 10.06 14.31 -10.06
CA ILE A 225 9.86 13.11 -9.24
C ILE A 225 8.39 13.01 -8.82
N VAL A 226 7.75 11.92 -9.19
CA VAL A 226 6.39 11.57 -8.78
C VAL A 226 6.44 10.45 -7.76
N GLY A 227 5.77 10.64 -6.62
CA GLY A 227 5.63 9.62 -5.57
C GLY A 227 4.17 9.25 -5.32
N ILE A 228 3.97 8.28 -4.45
CA ILE A 228 2.67 7.82 -3.94
C ILE A 228 2.84 7.55 -2.45
N ASP A 229 1.83 7.76 -1.65
CA ASP A 229 1.62 7.60 -0.21
C ASP A 229 1.38 8.95 0.46
N TYR A 230 2.10 9.98 0.10
CA TYR A 230 2.11 11.30 0.73
C TYR A 230 2.45 11.21 2.22
N ILE A 231 3.61 10.63 2.51
CA ILE A 231 4.20 10.63 3.85
C ILE A 231 4.78 12.02 4.20
N ARG A 232 5.02 12.28 5.50
CA ARG A 232 5.57 13.59 5.97
C ARG A 232 6.88 13.98 5.27
N GLU A 233 7.75 13.01 5.00
CA GLU A 233 8.99 13.26 4.26
C GLU A 233 8.74 13.72 2.82
N ALA A 234 7.70 13.18 2.15
CA ALA A 234 7.30 13.61 0.81
C ALA A 234 6.67 15.00 0.84
N GLN A 235 5.85 15.33 1.86
CA GLN A 235 5.33 16.68 2.05
C GLN A 235 6.47 17.70 2.13
N GLN A 236 7.47 17.41 2.95
CA GLN A 236 8.63 18.31 3.07
C GLN A 236 9.39 18.43 1.76
N ALA A 237 9.64 17.31 1.07
CA ALA A 237 10.32 17.30 -0.22
C ALA A 237 9.58 18.10 -1.31
N ILE A 238 8.23 18.05 -1.32
CA ILE A 238 7.42 18.85 -2.24
C ILE A 238 7.52 20.34 -1.91
N ARG A 239 7.49 20.71 -0.62
CA ARG A 239 7.68 22.11 -0.18
C ARG A 239 9.04 22.65 -0.57
N ASP A 240 10.08 21.87 -0.41
CA ASP A 240 11.47 22.23 -0.73
C ASP A 240 11.74 22.24 -2.24
N GLY A 241 10.90 21.61 -3.05
CA GLY A 241 11.05 21.49 -4.49
C GLY A 241 11.86 20.26 -4.93
N ASP A 242 12.23 19.37 -3.99
CA ASP A 242 12.99 18.13 -4.25
C ASP A 242 12.13 16.99 -4.82
N GLN A 243 10.82 17.14 -4.76
CA GLN A 243 9.83 16.23 -5.35
C GLN A 243 8.70 17.05 -5.96
N SER A 244 8.25 16.66 -7.16
CA SER A 244 7.25 17.44 -7.90
C SER A 244 5.85 17.26 -7.36
N ILE A 245 5.42 16.03 -7.20
CA ILE A 245 4.08 15.66 -6.70
C ILE A 245 4.11 14.35 -5.93
N SER A 246 3.07 14.14 -5.13
CA SER A 246 2.69 12.83 -4.59
C SER A 246 1.17 12.65 -4.66
N PHE A 247 0.70 11.47 -4.33
CA PHE A 247 -0.72 11.15 -4.17
C PHE A 247 -0.95 10.63 -2.76
N THR A 248 -1.98 11.10 -2.07
CA THR A 248 -2.37 10.48 -0.80
C THR A 248 -2.76 9.02 -1.05
N TYR A 249 -2.40 8.17 -0.12
CA TYR A 249 -2.69 6.74 -0.21
C TYR A 249 -3.10 6.24 1.18
N PRO A 250 -4.40 6.39 1.55
CA PRO A 250 -4.90 6.00 2.86
C PRO A 250 -4.61 4.53 3.17
N THR A 251 -4.25 4.24 4.41
CA THR A 251 -3.93 2.88 4.85
C THR A 251 -5.15 1.95 4.85
N GLY A 252 -6.35 2.53 5.00
CA GLY A 252 -7.59 1.78 5.15
C GLY A 252 -7.70 1.02 6.49
N GLY A 253 -6.79 1.28 7.42
CA GLY A 253 -6.78 0.58 8.70
C GLY A 253 -8.01 0.89 9.56
N LYS A 254 -8.39 2.16 9.63
CA LYS A 254 -9.60 2.60 10.34
C LYS A 254 -10.87 2.05 9.70
N GLU A 255 -10.99 2.18 8.38
CA GLU A 255 -12.11 1.64 7.60
C GLU A 255 -12.21 0.13 7.79
N GLY A 256 -11.06 -0.58 7.70
CA GLY A 256 -11.00 -2.02 7.90
C GLY A 256 -11.47 -2.47 9.28
N ALA A 257 -11.07 -1.78 10.35
CA ALA A 257 -11.52 -2.09 11.70
C ALA A 257 -13.02 -1.83 11.89
N ASN A 258 -13.55 -0.72 11.35
CA ASN A 258 -14.98 -0.42 11.41
C ASN A 258 -15.81 -1.45 10.63
N ILE A 259 -15.37 -1.83 9.44
CA ILE A 259 -16.02 -2.87 8.63
C ILE A 259 -15.95 -4.24 9.31
N ALA A 260 -14.81 -4.58 9.92
CA ALA A 260 -14.69 -5.83 10.68
C ALA A 260 -15.69 -5.87 11.85
N ASN A 261 -15.88 -4.77 12.59
CA ASN A 261 -16.89 -4.67 13.63
C ASN A 261 -18.32 -4.84 13.07
N GLN A 262 -18.66 -4.24 11.94
CA GLN A 262 -19.96 -4.41 11.29
C GLN A 262 -20.22 -5.89 10.92
N ILE A 263 -19.22 -6.55 10.31
CA ILE A 263 -19.31 -7.98 9.94
C ILE A 263 -19.57 -8.85 11.18
N LEU A 264 -18.83 -8.61 12.27
CA LEU A 264 -18.96 -9.36 13.52
C LEU A 264 -20.33 -9.16 14.18
N ASN A 265 -20.97 -8.00 13.97
CA ASN A 265 -22.34 -7.71 14.40
C ASN A 265 -23.41 -8.24 13.42
N GLY A 266 -23.02 -8.98 12.37
CA GLY A 266 -23.95 -9.58 11.39
C GLY A 266 -24.51 -8.58 10.36
N GLU A 267 -23.85 -7.42 10.18
CA GLU A 267 -24.24 -6.43 9.18
C GLU A 267 -23.70 -6.82 7.79
N GLU A 268 -24.46 -6.50 6.75
CA GLU A 268 -23.99 -6.63 5.37
C GLU A 268 -23.05 -5.49 5.03
N VAL A 269 -21.93 -5.83 4.36
CA VAL A 269 -20.92 -4.85 3.95
C VAL A 269 -20.69 -4.88 2.43
N PRO A 270 -20.27 -3.77 1.81
CA PRO A 270 -19.92 -3.75 0.39
C PRO A 270 -18.77 -4.72 0.07
N LYS A 271 -18.84 -5.37 -1.08
CA LYS A 271 -17.78 -6.28 -1.58
C LYS A 271 -16.45 -5.56 -1.81
N GLU A 272 -16.52 -4.29 -2.20
CA GLU A 272 -15.36 -3.44 -2.47
C GLU A 272 -15.58 -2.02 -1.92
N ILE A 273 -14.56 -1.47 -1.29
CA ILE A 273 -14.54 -0.09 -0.78
C ILE A 273 -13.31 0.62 -1.32
N ILE A 274 -13.54 1.61 -2.18
CA ILE A 274 -12.47 2.40 -2.79
C ILE A 274 -12.23 3.66 -1.97
N LEU A 275 -11.01 3.80 -1.47
CA LEU A 275 -10.58 4.96 -0.69
C LEU A 275 -10.13 6.08 -1.65
N GLU A 276 -10.49 7.32 -1.30
CA GLU A 276 -10.13 8.47 -2.11
C GLU A 276 -8.63 8.80 -2.01
N SER A 277 -8.03 9.16 -3.14
CA SER A 277 -6.66 9.64 -3.26
C SER A 277 -6.65 11.04 -3.88
N ILE A 278 -5.84 11.92 -3.30
CA ILE A 278 -5.69 13.32 -3.72
C ILE A 278 -4.30 13.52 -4.30
N LYS A 279 -4.20 14.14 -5.49
CA LYS A 279 -2.93 14.61 -6.04
C LYS A 279 -2.45 15.79 -5.21
N VAL A 280 -1.24 15.68 -4.67
CA VAL A 280 -0.60 16.74 -3.89
C VAL A 280 0.55 17.34 -4.68
N THR A 281 0.51 18.65 -4.80
CA THR A 281 1.51 19.51 -5.43
C THR A 281 2.00 20.52 -4.40
N ARG A 282 2.94 21.38 -4.79
CA ARG A 282 3.38 22.48 -3.93
C ARG A 282 2.24 23.43 -3.52
N ASP A 283 1.24 23.59 -4.38
CA ASP A 283 0.14 24.55 -4.15
C ASP A 283 -0.83 24.11 -3.05
N ASN A 284 -0.96 22.79 -2.81
CA ASN A 284 -1.88 22.25 -1.81
C ASN A 284 -1.22 21.43 -0.68
N ALA A 285 0.11 21.30 -0.68
CA ALA A 285 0.85 20.51 0.30
C ALA A 285 0.61 20.95 1.77
N ASP A 286 0.30 22.23 1.98
CA ASP A 286 -0.01 22.74 3.32
C ASP A 286 -1.44 22.46 3.79
N MET A 287 -2.35 22.19 2.85
CA MET A 287 -3.76 21.95 3.11
C MET A 287 -4.10 20.46 3.26
N VAL A 288 -3.28 19.59 2.67
CA VAL A 288 -3.46 18.13 2.72
C VAL A 288 -2.57 17.56 3.83
N PRO A 289 -3.12 16.92 4.86
CA PRO A 289 -2.30 16.28 5.89
C PRO A 289 -1.58 15.05 5.33
N PRO A 290 -0.32 14.82 5.69
CA PRO A 290 0.38 13.58 5.35
C PRO A 290 -0.23 12.40 6.13
N ILE A 291 -0.06 11.19 5.61
CA ILE A 291 -0.62 9.96 6.22
C ILE A 291 -0.02 9.69 7.60
N PHE A 292 1.26 9.97 7.82
CA PHE A 292 1.95 9.87 9.09
C PHE A 292 3.21 10.73 9.15
#